data_a9d260601d54d7f5683599bad3c47744
#
_entry.id   a9d260601d54d7f5683599bad3c47744
#
_cell.length_a   1.000
_cell.length_b   1.000
_cell.length_c   1.000
_cell.angle_alpha   90.00
_cell.angle_beta   90.00
_cell.angle_gamma   90.00
#
_symmetry.space_group_name_H-M   'P 1'
#
loop_
_entity.id
_entity.type
_entity.pdbx_description
1 polymer ?
#
loop_
_entity_poly.entity_id
_entity_poly.type
_entity_poly.pdbx_seq_one_letter_code
_entity_poly.pdbx_strand_id
1 'polypeptide(L)'
;MKVCIMCGGEGTRLRPLTFERPKPCIPIAGIPSIQHLVVHLANLGFTDIVITLGYLGDRIREALGDGSLYSAEITYVEEKTKLGTAGSVKNAQEYLDGMPFLVVGGDHVTDINLLEFYREHNKNGAITSIGLIGIDDPSEYGIAEIDATFTIQRFKEKPAPGEIFSNLASTGMYVCNPEIFDHIPTGRKFDFARDLFPSLMNQGHTLKGWLARGNWTDVGSPSMLRQAERWKLNEVGITTIQGTLNVHNAQITGPVRFGDLITLGARSRVIGPVSVGKGVNIGEDVIIGPYTSIGDNCIINNRAKIFSSSIYSGVSIGTCSTISGSIIDNDVTIGDHCSIEHDTVIGPRAILREGVVVHSRTRLWPEVNVKEGEVVKEYVLNDTFDTRCEGS
;
A
#
# COMPACT_ATOMS: atom_id res chain seq x y z
N MET A 1 -12.87 6.18 19.48
CA MET A 1 -11.89 5.12 19.78
C MET A 1 -10.56 5.54 19.19
N LYS A 2 -9.45 5.29 19.89
CA LYS A 2 -8.10 5.69 19.46
C LYS A 2 -7.43 4.64 18.58
N VAL A 3 -6.67 5.10 17.60
CA VAL A 3 -5.80 4.25 16.77
C VAL A 3 -4.46 4.92 16.54
N CYS A 4 -3.39 4.14 16.62
CA CYS A 4 -2.04 4.54 16.23
C CYS A 4 -1.69 3.92 14.87
N ILE A 5 -1.37 4.74 13.88
CA ILE A 5 -0.91 4.30 12.56
C ILE A 5 0.60 4.51 12.47
N MET A 6 1.35 3.42 12.29
CA MET A 6 2.81 3.46 12.22
C MET A 6 3.27 3.73 10.78
N CYS A 7 3.98 4.85 10.54
CA CYS A 7 4.44 5.27 9.22
C CYS A 7 5.95 5.60 9.18
N GLY A 8 6.78 4.85 9.91
CA GLY A 8 8.23 5.12 10.01
C GLY A 8 9.12 4.43 8.96
N GLY A 9 8.61 3.47 8.19
CA GLY A 9 9.40 2.60 7.30
C GLY A 9 9.79 3.21 5.95
N GLU A 10 11.00 2.90 5.44
CA GLU A 10 11.52 3.38 4.14
C GLU A 10 10.94 2.62 2.92
N GLY A 11 10.41 1.42 3.08
CA GLY A 11 9.80 0.65 2.00
C GLY A 11 10.77 0.20 0.89
N THR A 12 12.01 -0.11 1.21
CA THR A 12 13.09 -0.40 0.25
C THR A 12 12.78 -1.52 -0.74
N ARG A 13 11.98 -2.53 -0.35
CA ARG A 13 11.54 -3.63 -1.22
C ARG A 13 10.67 -3.18 -2.39
N LEU A 14 10.04 -2.00 -2.29
CA LEU A 14 9.18 -1.42 -3.32
C LEU A 14 9.92 -0.40 -4.22
N ARG A 15 11.22 -0.18 -4.03
CA ARG A 15 12.00 0.65 -4.96
C ARG A 15 11.83 0.10 -6.39
N PRO A 16 11.67 0.99 -7.38
CA PRO A 16 11.89 2.44 -7.37
C PRO A 16 10.74 3.30 -6.85
N LEU A 17 9.56 2.77 -6.56
CA LEU A 17 8.36 3.54 -6.19
C LEU A 17 8.50 4.37 -4.91
N THR A 18 9.40 3.97 -3.99
CA THR A 18 9.57 4.59 -2.67
C THR A 18 10.76 5.52 -2.55
N PHE A 19 11.39 5.92 -3.64
CA PHE A 19 12.46 6.93 -3.59
C PHE A 19 11.95 8.34 -3.25
N GLU A 20 10.76 8.68 -3.72
CA GLU A 20 10.21 10.05 -3.61
C GLU A 20 8.88 10.12 -2.84
N ARG A 21 8.36 8.97 -2.44
CA ARG A 21 7.15 8.87 -1.62
C ARG A 21 7.29 7.80 -0.56
N PRO A 22 6.74 8.01 0.64
CA PRO A 22 6.71 6.95 1.65
C PRO A 22 5.74 5.84 1.21
N LYS A 23 5.99 4.62 1.65
CA LYS A 23 5.18 3.44 1.32
C LYS A 23 3.66 3.66 1.51
N PRO A 24 3.18 4.30 2.59
CA PRO A 24 1.75 4.59 2.78
C PRO A 24 1.13 5.52 1.73
N CYS A 25 1.94 6.26 0.96
CA CYS A 25 1.47 7.15 -0.09
C CYS A 25 1.50 6.52 -1.50
N ILE A 26 1.83 5.24 -1.63
CA ILE A 26 1.73 4.54 -2.91
C ILE A 26 0.25 4.48 -3.32
N PRO A 27 -0.11 4.92 -4.56
CA PRO A 27 -1.49 4.87 -5.02
C PRO A 27 -1.97 3.45 -5.25
N ILE A 28 -3.21 3.18 -4.83
CA ILE A 28 -3.95 1.94 -5.09
C ILE A 28 -5.30 2.34 -5.65
N ALA A 29 -5.63 1.88 -6.84
CA ALA A 29 -6.79 2.34 -7.60
C ALA A 29 -6.86 3.88 -7.73
N GLY A 30 -5.69 4.53 -7.87
CA GLY A 30 -5.53 5.97 -8.00
C GLY A 30 -5.63 6.78 -6.69
N ILE A 31 -5.69 6.14 -5.53
CA ILE A 31 -5.80 6.79 -4.21
C ILE A 31 -4.64 6.31 -3.32
N PRO A 32 -3.92 7.18 -2.58
CA PRO A 32 -2.89 6.77 -1.63
C PRO A 32 -3.37 5.68 -0.66
N SER A 33 -2.57 4.63 -0.44
CA SER A 33 -2.97 3.48 0.38
C SER A 33 -3.40 3.88 1.79
N ILE A 34 -2.75 4.87 2.39
CA ILE A 34 -3.11 5.37 3.72
C ILE A 34 -4.49 6.04 3.77
N GLN A 35 -4.96 6.64 2.68
CA GLN A 35 -6.32 7.21 2.62
C GLN A 35 -7.37 6.11 2.67
N HIS A 36 -7.14 4.97 1.99
CA HIS A 36 -8.02 3.81 2.10
C HIS A 36 -8.11 3.32 3.55
N LEU A 37 -6.97 3.25 4.24
CA LEU A 37 -6.91 2.82 5.65
C LEU A 37 -7.64 3.80 6.57
N VAL A 38 -7.40 5.11 6.44
CA VAL A 38 -8.06 6.14 7.26
C VAL A 38 -9.58 6.13 7.06
N VAL A 39 -10.06 6.04 5.81
CA VAL A 39 -11.49 5.91 5.50
C VAL A 39 -12.07 4.65 6.13
N HIS A 40 -11.39 3.52 6.03
CA HIS A 40 -11.84 2.27 6.64
C HIS A 40 -11.96 2.37 8.16
N LEU A 41 -10.93 2.93 8.83
CA LEU A 41 -10.91 3.15 10.27
C LEU A 41 -12.02 4.10 10.74
N ALA A 42 -12.19 5.23 10.05
CA ALA A 42 -13.22 6.22 10.37
C ALA A 42 -14.63 5.62 10.24
N ASN A 43 -14.89 4.84 9.19
CA ASN A 43 -16.17 4.13 9.00
C ASN A 43 -16.45 3.11 10.11
N LEU A 44 -15.43 2.55 10.76
CA LEU A 44 -15.55 1.69 11.92
C LEU A 44 -15.62 2.45 13.26
N GLY A 45 -15.54 3.79 13.24
CA GLY A 45 -15.62 4.65 14.41
C GLY A 45 -14.28 4.93 15.11
N PHE A 46 -13.16 4.60 14.48
CA PHE A 46 -11.82 5.04 14.91
C PHE A 46 -11.54 6.43 14.32
N THR A 47 -12.00 7.47 14.99
CA THR A 47 -11.95 8.85 14.52
C THR A 47 -10.87 9.70 15.22
N ASP A 48 -10.27 9.20 16.28
CA ASP A 48 -9.12 9.80 16.98
C ASP A 48 -7.86 9.02 16.53
N ILE A 49 -7.13 9.60 15.58
CA ILE A 49 -6.06 8.93 14.86
C ILE A 49 -4.72 9.58 15.19
N VAL A 50 -3.79 8.81 15.71
CA VAL A 50 -2.40 9.23 15.92
C VAL A 50 -1.52 8.58 14.86
N ILE A 51 -0.76 9.38 14.11
CA ILE A 51 0.14 8.87 13.07
C ILE A 51 1.59 9.16 13.46
N THR A 52 2.39 8.10 13.64
CA THR A 52 3.82 8.26 13.86
C THR A 52 4.53 8.37 12.51
N LEU A 53 5.36 9.41 12.36
CA LEU A 53 6.02 9.76 11.11
C LEU A 53 7.53 9.54 11.19
N GLY A 54 8.09 8.90 10.17
CA GLY A 54 9.52 8.78 9.94
C GLY A 54 9.89 9.27 8.54
N TYR A 55 10.31 8.35 7.68
CA TYR A 55 10.76 8.65 6.32
C TYR A 55 9.68 9.35 5.48
N LEU A 56 10.03 10.54 4.92
CA LEU A 56 9.16 11.38 4.07
C LEU A 56 7.77 11.68 4.71
N GLY A 57 7.73 11.92 6.03
CA GLY A 57 6.48 12.12 6.78
C GLY A 57 5.63 13.30 6.27
N ASP A 58 6.23 14.34 5.69
CA ASP A 58 5.49 15.48 5.13
C ASP A 58 4.54 15.07 3.99
N ARG A 59 4.91 14.06 3.21
CA ARG A 59 4.04 13.51 2.16
C ARG A 59 2.76 12.88 2.72
N ILE A 60 2.84 12.31 3.92
CA ILE A 60 1.67 11.75 4.62
C ILE A 60 0.78 12.88 5.13
N ARG A 61 1.37 13.96 5.67
CA ARG A 61 0.63 15.15 6.07
C ARG A 61 -0.08 15.81 4.89
N GLU A 62 0.60 15.94 3.75
CA GLU A 62 0.01 16.45 2.50
C GLU A 62 -1.17 15.60 2.02
N ALA A 63 -1.06 14.27 2.12
CA ALA A 63 -2.08 13.33 1.66
C ALA A 63 -3.34 13.31 2.55
N LEU A 64 -3.21 13.54 3.85
CA LEU A 64 -4.31 13.34 4.81
C LEU A 64 -4.82 14.64 5.43
N GLY A 65 -4.01 15.72 5.46
CA GLY A 65 -4.36 16.96 6.14
C GLY A 65 -4.57 16.74 7.65
N ASP A 66 -5.58 17.38 8.20
CA ASP A 66 -6.01 17.25 9.59
C ASP A 66 -7.00 16.09 9.84
N GLY A 67 -7.38 15.36 8.80
CA GLY A 67 -8.33 14.26 8.87
C GLY A 67 -9.80 14.66 8.68
N SER A 68 -10.12 15.93 8.65
CA SER A 68 -11.51 16.45 8.55
C SER A 68 -12.24 15.93 7.31
N LEU A 69 -11.55 15.76 6.18
CA LEU A 69 -12.09 15.19 4.95
C LEU A 69 -12.57 13.73 5.11
N TYR A 70 -12.09 13.03 6.13
CA TYR A 70 -12.43 11.63 6.43
C TYR A 70 -13.32 11.50 7.67
N SER A 71 -13.84 12.60 8.22
CA SER A 71 -14.58 12.62 9.48
C SER A 71 -13.75 12.07 10.66
N ALA A 72 -12.46 12.34 10.68
CA ALA A 72 -11.49 11.97 11.71
C ALA A 72 -10.67 13.18 12.14
N GLU A 73 -10.04 13.09 13.31
CA GLU A 73 -9.04 14.01 13.81
C GLU A 73 -7.68 13.31 13.79
N ILE A 74 -6.69 13.91 13.14
CA ILE A 74 -5.37 13.30 12.98
C ILE A 74 -4.32 14.11 13.75
N THR A 75 -3.66 13.44 14.69
CA THR A 75 -2.47 13.96 15.38
C THR A 75 -1.21 13.29 14.81
N TYR A 76 -0.20 14.09 14.47
CA TYR A 76 1.06 13.61 13.94
C TYR A 76 2.18 13.68 14.95
N VAL A 77 2.91 12.59 15.13
CA VAL A 77 4.06 12.47 16.05
C VAL A 77 5.31 12.09 15.26
N GLU A 78 6.31 12.97 15.27
CA GLU A 78 7.56 12.75 14.51
C GLU A 78 8.56 11.90 15.29
N GLU A 79 9.22 10.99 14.59
CA GLU A 79 10.36 10.23 15.08
C GLU A 79 11.66 10.92 14.66
N LYS A 80 12.43 11.41 15.64
CA LYS A 80 13.77 12.01 15.37
C LYS A 80 14.84 10.96 15.03
N THR A 81 14.62 9.72 15.42
CA THR A 81 15.49 8.55 15.18
C THR A 81 14.64 7.32 14.92
N LYS A 82 15.18 6.30 14.30
CA LYS A 82 14.47 5.03 14.05
C LYS A 82 14.20 4.30 15.39
N LEU A 83 12.96 4.33 15.84
CA LEU A 83 12.56 3.77 17.14
C LEU A 83 12.05 2.32 17.08
N GLY A 84 11.89 1.73 15.87
CA GLY A 84 11.21 0.46 15.70
C GLY A 84 9.71 0.57 15.92
N THR A 85 8.96 -0.51 15.76
CA THR A 85 7.49 -0.46 15.77
C THR A 85 6.92 -0.12 17.15
N ALA A 86 7.34 -0.80 18.21
CA ALA A 86 6.86 -0.51 19.57
C ALA A 86 7.42 0.81 20.13
N GLY A 87 8.68 1.13 19.84
CA GLY A 87 9.28 2.40 20.21
C GLY A 87 8.61 3.60 19.55
N SER A 88 8.16 3.46 18.29
CA SER A 88 7.34 4.44 17.58
C SER A 88 6.03 4.72 18.30
N VAL A 89 5.31 3.67 18.69
CA VAL A 89 4.06 3.79 19.46
C VAL A 89 4.31 4.37 20.86
N LYS A 90 5.41 3.99 21.53
CA LYS A 90 5.83 4.60 22.81
C LYS A 90 6.08 6.10 22.70
N ASN A 91 6.66 6.56 21.58
CA ASN A 91 6.89 7.98 21.33
C ASN A 91 5.58 8.80 21.24
N ALA A 92 4.46 8.14 20.94
CA ALA A 92 3.13 8.73 20.87
C ALA A 92 2.29 8.49 22.14
N GLN A 93 2.87 8.00 23.23
CA GLN A 93 2.16 7.60 24.46
C GLN A 93 1.22 8.66 24.97
N GLU A 94 1.63 9.94 25.03
CA GLU A 94 0.81 11.04 25.55
C GLU A 94 -0.57 11.18 24.89
N TYR A 95 -0.69 10.75 23.63
CA TYR A 95 -1.95 10.78 22.87
C TYR A 95 -2.75 9.46 22.97
N LEU A 96 -2.15 8.39 23.48
CA LEU A 96 -2.71 7.04 23.49
C LEU A 96 -3.09 6.54 24.88
N ASP A 97 -2.67 7.24 25.94
CA ASP A 97 -2.98 6.86 27.31
C ASP A 97 -4.49 6.92 27.64
N GLY A 98 -4.88 6.20 28.67
CA GLY A 98 -6.19 6.26 29.33
C GLY A 98 -7.22 5.24 28.86
N MET A 99 -7.07 4.63 27.69
CA MET A 99 -7.97 3.57 27.19
C MET A 99 -7.25 2.63 26.22
N PRO A 100 -7.75 1.42 26.00
CA PRO A 100 -7.23 0.54 24.98
C PRO A 100 -7.22 1.24 23.61
N PHE A 101 -6.21 0.97 22.80
CA PHE A 101 -6.03 1.57 21.49
C PHE A 101 -5.63 0.52 20.43
N LEU A 102 -6.02 0.77 19.20
CA LEU A 102 -5.64 -0.03 18.05
C LEU A 102 -4.27 0.44 17.52
N VAL A 103 -3.42 -0.48 17.09
CA VAL A 103 -2.17 -0.22 16.38
C VAL A 103 -2.23 -0.88 15.01
N VAL A 104 -1.90 -0.14 13.95
CA VAL A 104 -1.87 -0.67 12.58
C VAL A 104 -0.67 -0.08 11.81
N GLY A 105 -0.17 -0.80 10.80
CA GLY A 105 0.79 -0.25 9.86
C GLY A 105 0.10 0.68 8.84
N GLY A 106 0.73 1.81 8.51
CA GLY A 106 0.19 2.77 7.53
C GLY A 106 0.20 2.25 6.08
N ASP A 107 0.86 1.13 5.86
CA ASP A 107 0.95 0.42 4.59
C ASP A 107 -0.06 -0.74 4.45
N HIS A 108 -0.96 -0.90 5.43
CA HIS A 108 -1.98 -1.94 5.37
C HIS A 108 -3.14 -1.55 4.45
N VAL A 109 -3.55 -2.51 3.63
CA VAL A 109 -4.79 -2.48 2.86
C VAL A 109 -5.65 -3.64 3.34
N THR A 110 -6.83 -3.32 3.88
CA THR A 110 -7.69 -4.33 4.52
C THR A 110 -9.16 -3.93 4.48
N ASP A 111 -10.03 -4.93 4.55
CA ASP A 111 -11.47 -4.82 4.80
C ASP A 111 -11.88 -5.51 6.12
N ILE A 112 -10.92 -5.94 6.92
CA ILE A 112 -11.13 -6.62 8.21
C ILE A 112 -11.91 -5.72 9.17
N ASN A 113 -12.88 -6.29 9.88
CA ASN A 113 -13.68 -5.58 10.89
C ASN A 113 -12.88 -5.34 12.18
N LEU A 114 -12.08 -4.27 12.19
CA LEU A 114 -11.22 -3.91 13.32
C LEU A 114 -12.01 -3.47 14.57
N LEU A 115 -13.28 -3.07 14.42
CA LEU A 115 -14.15 -2.79 15.56
C LEU A 115 -14.51 -4.06 16.33
N GLU A 116 -14.72 -5.18 15.64
CA GLU A 116 -14.93 -6.48 16.28
C GLU A 116 -13.67 -6.89 17.05
N PHE A 117 -12.49 -6.76 16.43
CA PHE A 117 -11.21 -7.02 17.08
C PHE A 117 -11.03 -6.21 18.38
N TYR A 118 -11.29 -4.90 18.32
CA TYR A 118 -11.24 -4.01 19.48
C TYR A 118 -12.20 -4.43 20.60
N ARG A 119 -13.44 -4.80 20.23
CA ARG A 119 -14.46 -5.26 21.20
C ARG A 119 -14.08 -6.57 21.87
N GLU A 120 -13.51 -7.50 21.13
CA GLU A 120 -13.08 -8.79 21.69
C GLU A 120 -11.87 -8.63 22.63
N HIS A 121 -10.93 -7.74 22.31
CA HIS A 121 -9.84 -7.40 23.22
C HIS A 121 -10.37 -6.88 24.57
N ASN A 122 -11.31 -5.96 24.55
CA ASN A 122 -11.88 -5.38 25.80
C ASN A 122 -12.59 -6.40 26.71
N LYS A 123 -12.88 -7.61 26.23
CA LYS A 123 -13.52 -8.67 27.01
C LYS A 123 -12.52 -9.71 27.53
N ASN A 124 -11.32 -9.80 26.97
CA ASN A 124 -10.46 -10.96 27.17
C ASN A 124 -9.38 -10.77 28.25
N GLY A 125 -9.23 -9.55 28.82
CA GLY A 125 -8.32 -9.24 29.93
C GLY A 125 -6.83 -9.35 29.61
N ALA A 126 -6.42 -9.47 28.33
CA ALA A 126 -5.03 -9.52 27.93
C ALA A 126 -4.40 -8.11 27.92
N ILE A 127 -3.09 -8.02 28.12
CA ILE A 127 -2.36 -6.76 27.97
C ILE A 127 -2.34 -6.30 26.50
N THR A 128 -2.30 -7.26 25.58
CA THR A 128 -2.41 -7.01 24.15
C THR A 128 -3.05 -8.19 23.43
N SER A 129 -3.76 -7.91 22.33
CA SER A 129 -4.26 -8.89 21.39
C SER A 129 -3.63 -8.67 20.02
N ILE A 130 -3.31 -9.76 19.31
CA ILE A 130 -2.65 -9.76 18.02
C ILE A 130 -3.62 -10.30 16.97
N GLY A 131 -3.87 -9.53 15.91
CA GLY A 131 -4.62 -9.98 14.74
C GLY A 131 -3.83 -11.05 13.98
N LEU A 132 -4.42 -12.23 13.81
CA LEU A 132 -3.81 -13.39 13.15
C LEU A 132 -4.61 -13.77 11.91
N ILE A 133 -3.93 -14.17 10.85
CA ILE A 133 -4.54 -14.65 9.61
C ILE A 133 -3.82 -15.90 9.11
N GLY A 134 -4.58 -16.86 8.56
CA GLY A 134 -3.98 -18.05 7.95
C GLY A 134 -3.41 -17.72 6.57
N ILE A 135 -2.15 -18.05 6.32
CA ILE A 135 -1.48 -17.88 5.03
C ILE A 135 -0.65 -19.11 4.67
N ASP A 136 -0.41 -19.32 3.37
CA ASP A 136 0.30 -20.50 2.88
C ASP A 136 1.81 -20.45 3.19
N ASP A 137 2.45 -19.30 2.99
CA ASP A 137 3.87 -19.07 3.32
C ASP A 137 4.02 -17.96 4.35
N PRO A 138 4.21 -18.30 5.64
CA PRO A 138 4.35 -17.34 6.71
C PRO A 138 5.79 -16.85 6.97
N SER A 139 6.76 -17.23 6.16
CA SER A 139 8.20 -16.97 6.40
C SER A 139 8.59 -15.50 6.55
N GLU A 140 7.83 -14.60 5.92
CA GLU A 140 8.07 -13.14 5.97
C GLU A 140 7.36 -12.43 7.13
N TYR A 141 6.62 -13.16 7.98
CA TYR A 141 5.78 -12.62 9.04
C TYR A 141 6.13 -13.20 10.42
N GLY A 142 5.62 -12.56 11.47
CA GLY A 142 5.57 -13.19 12.78
C GLY A 142 4.52 -14.31 12.78
N ILE A 143 4.84 -15.48 13.34
CA ILE A 143 3.91 -16.60 13.46
C ILE A 143 3.53 -16.86 14.92
N ALA A 144 2.29 -17.28 15.13
CA ALA A 144 1.77 -17.58 16.46
C ALA A 144 1.15 -18.97 16.55
N GLU A 145 1.32 -19.63 17.69
CA GLU A 145 0.56 -20.81 18.12
C GLU A 145 -0.38 -20.40 19.24
N ILE A 146 -1.65 -20.76 19.13
CA ILE A 146 -2.70 -20.41 20.10
C ILE A 146 -3.35 -21.65 20.66
N ASP A 147 -3.78 -21.59 21.91
CA ASP A 147 -4.61 -22.64 22.53
C ASP A 147 -6.11 -22.48 22.26
N ALA A 148 -6.92 -23.37 22.82
CA ALA A 148 -8.37 -23.36 22.65
C ALA A 148 -9.06 -22.08 23.22
N THR A 149 -8.37 -21.31 24.05
CA THR A 149 -8.83 -20.03 24.62
C THR A 149 -8.26 -18.82 23.85
N PHE A 150 -7.64 -19.06 22.69
CA PHE A 150 -6.91 -18.07 21.90
C PHE A 150 -5.73 -17.42 22.62
N THR A 151 -5.20 -18.03 23.69
CA THR A 151 -3.97 -17.55 24.32
C THR A 151 -2.75 -17.95 23.48
N ILE A 152 -1.87 -16.97 23.21
CA ILE A 152 -0.65 -17.21 22.45
C ILE A 152 0.32 -17.99 23.32
N GLN A 153 0.69 -19.21 22.88
CA GLN A 153 1.61 -20.11 23.53
C GLN A 153 3.03 -19.96 23.00
N ARG A 154 3.16 -19.63 21.71
CA ARG A 154 4.44 -19.39 21.05
C ARG A 154 4.28 -18.27 20.04
N PHE A 155 5.32 -17.45 19.94
CA PHE A 155 5.42 -16.40 18.91
C PHE A 155 6.85 -16.34 18.38
N LYS A 156 7.01 -16.22 17.06
CA LYS A 156 8.33 -16.05 16.44
C LYS A 156 8.22 -15.14 15.22
N GLU A 157 9.04 -14.09 15.19
CA GLU A 157 9.15 -13.17 14.06
C GLU A 157 10.06 -13.76 12.98
N LYS A 158 9.56 -13.79 11.73
CA LYS A 158 10.28 -14.23 10.52
C LYS A 158 11.08 -15.53 10.75
N PRO A 159 10.41 -16.65 10.96
CA PRO A 159 11.06 -17.91 11.24
C PRO A 159 11.86 -18.41 10.04
N ALA A 160 13.00 -19.04 10.28
CA ALA A 160 13.68 -19.82 9.25
C ALA A 160 12.80 -21.01 8.82
N PRO A 161 12.97 -21.59 7.61
CA PRO A 161 12.11 -22.66 7.11
C PRO A 161 11.89 -23.83 8.08
N GLY A 162 12.94 -24.24 8.82
CA GLY A 162 12.85 -25.31 9.83
C GLY A 162 12.24 -24.91 11.17
N GLU A 163 11.88 -23.66 11.35
CA GLU A 163 11.32 -23.10 12.59
C GLU A 163 9.83 -22.75 12.46
N ILE A 164 9.25 -22.97 11.28
CA ILE A 164 7.82 -22.73 11.02
C ILE A 164 7.01 -23.82 11.77
N PHE A 165 6.24 -23.38 12.76
CA PHE A 165 5.40 -24.26 13.60
C PHE A 165 3.89 -23.94 13.44
N SER A 166 3.55 -22.88 12.72
CA SER A 166 2.17 -22.43 12.51
C SER A 166 2.04 -21.68 11.18
N ASN A 167 0.89 -21.75 10.54
CA ASN A 167 0.51 -20.92 9.41
C ASN A 167 -0.31 -19.66 9.81
N LEU A 168 -0.51 -19.45 11.10
CA LEU A 168 -1.15 -18.23 11.63
C LEU A 168 -0.12 -17.11 11.68
N ALA A 169 -0.17 -16.24 10.70
CA ALA A 169 0.69 -15.06 10.62
C ALA A 169 0.09 -13.86 11.35
N SER A 170 0.95 -13.09 12.01
CA SER A 170 0.60 -11.79 12.56
C SER A 170 0.34 -10.80 11.44
N THR A 171 -0.80 -10.15 11.48
CA THR A 171 -1.16 -9.11 10.53
C THR A 171 -0.43 -7.78 10.78
N GLY A 172 0.31 -7.64 11.88
CA GLY A 172 0.85 -6.34 12.29
C GLY A 172 -0.23 -5.38 12.84
N MET A 173 -1.43 -5.90 13.13
CA MET A 173 -2.51 -5.16 13.78
C MET A 173 -2.65 -5.66 15.21
N TYR A 174 -2.67 -4.73 16.16
CA TYR A 174 -2.71 -5.03 17.58
C TYR A 174 -3.76 -4.17 18.28
N VAL A 175 -4.37 -4.68 19.35
CA VAL A 175 -5.08 -3.86 20.33
C VAL A 175 -4.33 -3.97 21.64
N CYS A 176 -3.97 -2.83 22.21
CA CYS A 176 -3.12 -2.74 23.37
C CYS A 176 -3.83 -1.98 24.51
N ASN A 177 -3.66 -2.44 25.73
CA ASN A 177 -3.97 -1.65 26.92
C ASN A 177 -2.83 -0.63 27.19
N PRO A 178 -3.11 0.53 27.81
CA PRO A 178 -2.06 1.53 28.11
C PRO A 178 -0.90 1.01 28.95
N GLU A 179 -1.13 0.00 29.81
CA GLU A 179 -0.09 -0.63 30.63
C GLU A 179 1.06 -1.21 29.79
N ILE A 180 0.84 -1.44 28.49
CA ILE A 180 1.89 -1.91 27.58
C ILE A 180 3.09 -0.95 27.51
N PHE A 181 2.87 0.34 27.77
CA PHE A 181 3.91 1.35 27.76
C PHE A 181 4.96 1.17 28.87
N ASP A 182 4.61 0.51 29.99
CA ASP A 182 5.55 0.23 31.09
C ASP A 182 6.63 -0.79 30.65
N HIS A 183 6.36 -1.56 29.59
CA HIS A 183 7.25 -2.58 29.05
C HIS A 183 8.06 -2.13 27.82
N ILE A 184 7.88 -0.88 27.38
CA ILE A 184 8.59 -0.33 26.20
C ILE A 184 9.56 0.75 26.67
N PRO A 185 10.88 0.59 26.42
CA PRO A 185 11.88 1.59 26.83
C PRO A 185 11.74 2.86 25.98
N THR A 186 11.88 4.02 26.64
CA THR A 186 11.81 5.32 25.97
C THR A 186 13.08 5.62 25.16
N GLY A 187 12.92 6.17 23.94
CA GLY A 187 14.02 6.68 23.12
C GLY A 187 14.96 5.61 22.57
N ARG A 188 14.56 4.35 22.57
CA ARG A 188 15.36 3.22 22.06
C ARG A 188 14.59 2.48 20.97
N LYS A 189 15.33 1.91 20.04
CA LYS A 189 14.74 1.00 19.04
C LYS A 189 14.19 -0.23 19.74
N PHE A 190 12.88 -0.49 19.54
CA PHE A 190 12.17 -1.61 20.13
C PHE A 190 11.00 -2.02 19.26
N ASP A 191 10.93 -3.29 18.90
CA ASP A 191 9.91 -3.81 17.99
C ASP A 191 8.87 -4.66 18.73
N PHE A 192 7.59 -4.59 18.31
CA PHE A 192 6.52 -5.41 18.89
C PHE A 192 6.85 -6.89 18.80
N ALA A 193 7.14 -7.37 17.59
CA ALA A 193 7.27 -8.80 17.31
C ALA A 193 8.61 -9.39 17.80
N ARG A 194 9.71 -8.64 17.70
CA ARG A 194 11.05 -9.13 18.06
C ARG A 194 11.36 -8.97 19.52
N ASP A 195 10.89 -7.89 20.14
CA ASP A 195 11.33 -7.52 21.49
C ASP A 195 10.17 -7.60 22.49
N LEU A 196 9.05 -6.91 22.23
CA LEU A 196 8.00 -6.72 23.20
C LEU A 196 7.22 -8.00 23.49
N PHE A 197 6.70 -8.68 22.48
CA PHE A 197 5.88 -9.88 22.70
C PHE A 197 6.65 -11.01 23.41
N PRO A 198 7.87 -11.34 22.99
CA PRO A 198 8.68 -12.33 23.74
C PRO A 198 8.95 -11.90 25.18
N SER A 199 9.23 -10.61 25.42
CA SER A 199 9.45 -10.08 26.75
C SER A 199 8.23 -10.23 27.66
N LEU A 200 7.04 -9.84 27.16
CA LEU A 200 5.78 -9.95 27.88
C LEU A 200 5.45 -11.41 28.22
N MET A 201 5.60 -12.33 27.26
CA MET A 201 5.38 -13.76 27.48
C MET A 201 6.33 -14.32 28.57
N ASN A 202 7.61 -13.96 28.54
CA ASN A 202 8.60 -14.37 29.54
C ASN A 202 8.30 -13.81 30.94
N GLN A 203 7.63 -12.66 31.04
CA GLN A 203 7.18 -12.06 32.29
C GLN A 203 5.84 -12.63 32.78
N GLY A 204 5.24 -13.56 32.03
CA GLY A 204 3.96 -14.20 32.38
C GLY A 204 2.72 -13.40 32.03
N HIS A 205 2.84 -12.34 31.22
CA HIS A 205 1.68 -11.60 30.71
C HIS A 205 0.92 -12.43 29.67
N THR A 206 -0.40 -12.33 29.68
CA THR A 206 -1.28 -12.99 28.72
C THR A 206 -1.36 -12.17 27.43
N LEU A 207 -1.02 -12.78 26.31
CA LEU A 207 -1.26 -12.29 24.96
C LEU A 207 -2.37 -13.13 24.33
N LYS A 208 -3.31 -12.50 23.62
CA LYS A 208 -4.39 -13.18 22.91
C LYS A 208 -4.23 -13.06 21.40
N GLY A 209 -4.49 -14.12 20.68
CA GLY A 209 -4.69 -14.11 19.24
C GLY A 209 -6.15 -13.82 18.89
N TRP A 210 -6.38 -13.04 17.85
CA TRP A 210 -7.69 -12.85 17.25
C TRP A 210 -7.64 -13.27 15.78
N LEU A 211 -8.47 -14.24 15.39
CA LEU A 211 -8.49 -14.75 14.02
C LEU A 211 -9.21 -13.76 13.10
N ALA A 212 -8.45 -13.04 12.31
CA ALA A 212 -8.96 -12.06 11.36
C ALA A 212 -9.66 -12.73 10.18
N ARG A 213 -10.77 -12.12 9.74
CA ARG A 213 -11.52 -12.53 8.55
C ARG A 213 -11.64 -11.35 7.59
N GLY A 214 -11.27 -11.55 6.34
CA GLY A 214 -11.29 -10.53 5.31
C GLY A 214 -9.98 -10.51 4.53
N ASN A 215 -9.86 -9.52 3.66
CA ASN A 215 -8.66 -9.25 2.89
C ASN A 215 -7.67 -8.43 3.72
N TRP A 216 -6.40 -8.79 3.63
CA TRP A 216 -5.32 -8.05 4.27
C TRP A 216 -4.01 -8.21 3.48
N THR A 217 -3.27 -7.13 3.37
CA THR A 217 -1.86 -7.11 2.91
C THR A 217 -1.13 -5.91 3.49
N ASP A 218 0.16 -6.03 3.72
CA ASP A 218 1.06 -4.94 4.12
C ASP A 218 1.75 -4.25 2.94
N VAL A 219 1.29 -4.50 1.71
CA VAL A 219 1.84 -3.96 0.44
C VAL A 219 3.38 -4.05 0.39
N GLY A 220 3.95 -5.15 0.87
CA GLY A 220 5.40 -5.34 1.00
C GLY A 220 6.16 -5.55 -0.32
N SER A 221 5.48 -5.83 -1.42
CA SER A 221 6.06 -6.13 -2.73
C SER A 221 5.18 -5.64 -3.88
N PRO A 222 5.70 -5.51 -5.12
CA PRO A 222 4.88 -5.15 -6.28
C PRO A 222 3.72 -6.13 -6.54
N SER A 223 3.88 -7.42 -6.24
CA SER A 223 2.80 -8.41 -6.36
C SER A 223 1.68 -8.17 -5.36
N MET A 224 2.02 -7.87 -4.10
CA MET A 224 1.06 -7.51 -3.06
C MET A 224 0.36 -6.18 -3.38
N LEU A 225 1.08 -5.20 -3.94
CA LEU A 225 0.50 -3.95 -4.41
C LEU A 225 -0.57 -4.20 -5.48
N ARG A 226 -0.29 -5.04 -6.47
CA ARG A 226 -1.28 -5.38 -7.50
C ARG A 226 -2.44 -6.22 -6.95
N GLN A 227 -2.21 -7.03 -5.93
CA GLN A 227 -3.30 -7.73 -5.25
C GLN A 227 -4.24 -6.75 -4.55
N ALA A 228 -3.69 -5.78 -3.81
CA ALA A 228 -4.45 -4.71 -3.18
C ALA A 228 -5.21 -3.86 -4.22
N GLU A 229 -4.56 -3.56 -5.36
CA GLU A 229 -5.17 -2.89 -6.50
C GLU A 229 -6.42 -3.63 -6.99
N ARG A 230 -6.32 -4.94 -7.20
CA ARG A 230 -7.46 -5.77 -7.63
C ARG A 230 -8.60 -5.77 -6.62
N TRP A 231 -8.31 -5.83 -5.33
CA TRP A 231 -9.34 -5.76 -4.29
C TRP A 231 -10.07 -4.41 -4.35
N LYS A 232 -9.33 -3.30 -4.41
CA LYS A 232 -9.91 -1.96 -4.44
C LYS A 232 -10.67 -1.67 -5.75
N LEU A 233 -10.23 -2.21 -6.87
CA LEU A 233 -10.98 -2.11 -8.12
C LEU A 233 -12.25 -2.95 -8.12
N ASN A 234 -12.29 -4.11 -7.46
CA ASN A 234 -13.51 -4.91 -7.30
C ASN A 234 -14.58 -4.20 -6.44
N GLU A 235 -14.18 -3.26 -5.55
CA GLU A 235 -15.12 -2.42 -4.80
C GLU A 235 -15.86 -1.40 -5.70
N VAL A 236 -15.39 -1.16 -6.95
CA VAL A 236 -16.06 -0.33 -7.94
C VAL A 236 -17.27 -1.08 -8.50
N GLY A 237 -18.33 -1.22 -7.75
CA GLY A 237 -19.47 -2.07 -8.09
C GLY A 237 -20.27 -1.61 -9.32
N ILE A 238 -20.32 -0.30 -9.59
CA ILE A 238 -21.04 0.33 -10.71
C ILE A 238 -20.19 1.41 -11.39
N THR A 239 -20.53 1.75 -12.62
CA THR A 239 -19.88 2.87 -13.30
C THR A 239 -20.30 4.19 -12.66
N THR A 240 -19.31 4.99 -12.28
CA THR A 240 -19.48 6.33 -11.70
C THR A 240 -18.67 7.37 -12.47
N ILE A 241 -19.20 8.59 -12.57
CA ILE A 241 -18.56 9.72 -13.27
C ILE A 241 -18.53 10.90 -12.31
N GLN A 242 -17.34 11.42 -12.03
CA GLN A 242 -17.14 12.59 -11.19
C GLN A 242 -16.78 13.79 -12.09
N GLY A 243 -17.80 14.49 -12.58
CA GLY A 243 -17.61 15.65 -13.46
C GLY A 243 -17.81 15.35 -14.95
N THR A 244 -16.93 15.84 -15.81
CA THR A 244 -17.11 15.84 -17.27
C THR A 244 -16.47 14.60 -17.93
N LEU A 245 -17.26 13.85 -18.69
CA LEU A 245 -16.82 12.74 -19.51
C LEU A 245 -17.25 12.97 -20.97
N ASN A 246 -16.28 13.20 -21.88
CA ASN A 246 -16.51 13.35 -23.31
C ASN A 246 -16.29 12.00 -24.01
N VAL A 247 -17.33 11.46 -24.65
CA VAL A 247 -17.28 10.14 -25.30
C VAL A 247 -17.49 10.31 -26.79
N HIS A 248 -16.50 9.92 -27.59
CA HIS A 248 -16.54 9.97 -29.06
C HIS A 248 -16.71 8.55 -29.64
N ASN A 249 -17.93 7.99 -29.56
CA ASN A 249 -18.23 6.63 -30.04
C ASN A 249 -17.32 5.54 -29.41
N ALA A 250 -17.03 5.66 -28.09
CA ALA A 250 -16.32 4.67 -27.31
C ALA A 250 -17.27 3.68 -26.64
N GLN A 251 -16.76 2.53 -26.24
CA GLN A 251 -17.51 1.49 -25.53
C GLN A 251 -17.01 1.36 -24.09
N ILE A 252 -17.95 1.37 -23.14
CA ILE A 252 -17.69 1.16 -21.72
C ILE A 252 -18.43 -0.12 -21.30
N THR A 253 -17.72 -1.08 -20.73
CA THR A 253 -18.29 -2.37 -20.28
C THR A 253 -17.83 -2.69 -18.87
N GLY A 254 -18.76 -3.03 -17.99
CA GLY A 254 -18.45 -3.33 -16.59
C GLY A 254 -18.28 -2.05 -15.74
N PRO A 255 -17.92 -2.19 -14.45
CA PRO A 255 -17.81 -1.08 -13.53
C PRO A 255 -16.55 -0.24 -13.79
N VAL A 256 -16.71 1.07 -13.98
CA VAL A 256 -15.62 2.02 -14.19
C VAL A 256 -15.83 3.26 -13.33
N ARG A 257 -14.81 3.64 -12.56
CA ARG A 257 -14.79 4.93 -11.88
C ARG A 257 -14.06 5.95 -12.75
N PHE A 258 -14.78 6.95 -13.23
CA PHE A 258 -14.23 8.09 -13.97
C PHE A 258 -14.12 9.31 -13.05
N GLY A 259 -12.96 9.96 -13.05
CA GLY A 259 -12.75 11.29 -12.49
C GLY A 259 -13.37 12.39 -13.38
N ASP A 260 -12.84 13.61 -13.27
CA ASP A 260 -13.31 14.77 -14.03
C ASP A 260 -12.45 15.02 -15.28
N LEU A 261 -13.03 15.73 -16.28
CA LEU A 261 -12.34 16.17 -17.51
C LEU A 261 -11.70 15.03 -18.33
N ILE A 262 -12.45 13.98 -18.56
CA ILE A 262 -11.96 12.79 -19.31
C ILE A 262 -12.47 12.85 -20.75
N THR A 263 -11.60 12.47 -21.69
CA THR A 263 -11.95 12.28 -23.10
C THR A 263 -11.69 10.84 -23.54
N LEU A 264 -12.68 10.19 -24.16
CA LEU A 264 -12.57 8.86 -24.76
C LEU A 264 -12.68 9.00 -26.28
N GLY A 265 -11.59 8.70 -26.98
CA GLY A 265 -11.51 8.72 -28.44
C GLY A 265 -12.36 7.66 -29.13
N ALA A 266 -12.56 7.84 -30.44
CA ALA A 266 -13.42 6.98 -31.23
C ALA A 266 -12.98 5.51 -31.19
N ARG A 267 -13.95 4.59 -31.09
CA ARG A 267 -13.76 3.14 -31.06
C ARG A 267 -12.88 2.63 -29.91
N SER A 268 -12.56 3.51 -28.94
CA SER A 268 -11.86 3.07 -27.71
C SER A 268 -12.79 2.20 -26.86
N ARG A 269 -12.20 1.29 -26.09
CA ARG A 269 -12.92 0.37 -25.22
C ARG A 269 -12.34 0.40 -23.81
N VAL A 270 -13.21 0.66 -22.81
CA VAL A 270 -12.87 0.57 -21.39
C VAL A 270 -13.65 -0.59 -20.78
N ILE A 271 -12.93 -1.60 -20.31
CA ILE A 271 -13.48 -2.86 -19.81
C ILE A 271 -13.15 -2.94 -18.31
N GLY A 272 -14.17 -2.71 -17.46
CA GLY A 272 -14.02 -2.74 -16.00
C GLY A 272 -13.71 -4.12 -15.41
N PRO A 273 -13.29 -4.17 -14.12
CA PRO A 273 -13.18 -3.02 -13.23
C PRO A 273 -11.96 -2.13 -13.55
N VAL A 274 -12.19 -0.83 -13.66
CA VAL A 274 -11.17 0.18 -14.02
C VAL A 274 -11.40 1.46 -13.19
N SER A 275 -10.32 2.15 -12.86
CA SER A 275 -10.35 3.51 -12.32
C SER A 275 -9.57 4.45 -13.22
N VAL A 276 -10.16 5.58 -13.57
CA VAL A 276 -9.54 6.64 -14.39
C VAL A 276 -9.58 7.94 -13.61
N GLY A 277 -8.44 8.56 -13.41
CA GLY A 277 -8.26 9.82 -12.70
C GLY A 277 -8.76 11.03 -13.49
N LYS A 278 -8.43 12.22 -13.01
CA LYS A 278 -8.85 13.50 -13.61
C LYS A 278 -7.97 13.87 -14.80
N GLY A 279 -8.54 14.56 -15.80
CA GLY A 279 -7.78 15.15 -16.92
C GLY A 279 -7.16 14.13 -17.89
N VAL A 280 -7.67 12.91 -17.93
CA VAL A 280 -7.12 11.83 -18.76
C VAL A 280 -7.65 11.94 -20.19
N ASN A 281 -6.73 11.87 -21.16
CA ASN A 281 -7.04 11.86 -22.58
C ASN A 281 -6.73 10.46 -23.19
N ILE A 282 -7.76 9.80 -23.69
CA ILE A 282 -7.69 8.47 -24.29
C ILE A 282 -7.97 8.60 -25.78
N GLY A 283 -7.00 8.21 -26.61
CA GLY A 283 -7.04 8.27 -28.06
C GLY A 283 -8.00 7.27 -28.71
N GLU A 284 -7.95 7.21 -30.05
CA GLU A 284 -8.79 6.32 -30.85
C GLU A 284 -8.27 4.86 -30.78
N ASP A 285 -9.20 3.90 -30.90
CA ASP A 285 -8.93 2.46 -30.91
C ASP A 285 -8.15 1.95 -29.69
N VAL A 286 -8.08 2.72 -28.60
CA VAL A 286 -7.42 2.32 -27.34
C VAL A 286 -8.22 1.23 -26.63
N ILE A 287 -7.54 0.29 -26.01
CA ILE A 287 -8.17 -0.72 -25.15
C ILE A 287 -7.60 -0.61 -23.75
N ILE A 288 -8.46 -0.29 -22.79
CA ILE A 288 -8.15 -0.34 -21.36
C ILE A 288 -8.94 -1.51 -20.79
N GLY A 289 -8.23 -2.52 -20.31
CA GLY A 289 -8.83 -3.75 -19.86
C GLY A 289 -8.85 -3.90 -18.35
N PRO A 290 -9.46 -4.99 -17.86
CA PRO A 290 -9.84 -5.08 -16.47
C PRO A 290 -8.63 -4.97 -15.54
N TYR A 291 -8.93 -4.56 -14.30
CA TYR A 291 -7.94 -4.37 -13.23
C TYR A 291 -6.85 -3.37 -13.59
N THR A 292 -7.23 -2.28 -14.24
CA THR A 292 -6.33 -1.18 -14.59
C THR A 292 -6.75 0.09 -13.85
N SER A 293 -5.78 0.79 -13.26
CA SER A 293 -5.95 2.15 -12.77
C SER A 293 -5.10 3.11 -13.58
N ILE A 294 -5.65 4.27 -13.87
CA ILE A 294 -4.98 5.36 -14.58
C ILE A 294 -5.09 6.60 -13.70
N GLY A 295 -3.95 7.17 -13.33
CA GLY A 295 -3.84 8.38 -12.54
C GLY A 295 -4.22 9.65 -13.32
N ASP A 296 -4.06 10.80 -12.67
CA ASP A 296 -4.47 12.07 -13.23
C ASP A 296 -3.57 12.53 -14.39
N ASN A 297 -4.13 13.31 -15.32
CA ASN A 297 -3.42 13.97 -16.42
C ASN A 297 -2.60 13.04 -17.33
N CYS A 298 -3.04 11.78 -17.47
CA CYS A 298 -2.39 10.84 -18.38
C CYS A 298 -2.85 11.04 -19.82
N ILE A 299 -1.94 10.79 -20.77
CA ILE A 299 -2.21 10.82 -22.22
C ILE A 299 -1.96 9.43 -22.76
N ILE A 300 -2.99 8.82 -23.34
CA ILE A 300 -2.92 7.49 -23.92
C ILE A 300 -3.22 7.62 -25.42
N ASN A 301 -2.18 7.49 -26.23
CA ASN A 301 -2.30 7.68 -27.67
C ASN A 301 -2.98 6.49 -28.39
N ASN A 302 -3.29 6.69 -29.68
CA ASN A 302 -4.10 5.80 -30.47
C ASN A 302 -3.62 4.34 -30.46
N ARG A 303 -4.54 3.39 -30.44
CA ARG A 303 -4.28 1.93 -30.50
C ARG A 303 -3.43 1.37 -29.36
N ALA A 304 -3.16 2.14 -28.31
CA ALA A 304 -2.50 1.61 -27.11
C ALA A 304 -3.39 0.58 -26.39
N LYS A 305 -2.76 -0.38 -25.73
CA LYS A 305 -3.45 -1.44 -24.98
C LYS A 305 -2.89 -1.54 -23.57
N ILE A 306 -3.76 -1.46 -22.57
CA ILE A 306 -3.35 -1.48 -21.15
C ILE A 306 -4.24 -2.48 -20.42
N PHE A 307 -3.62 -3.45 -19.74
CA PHE A 307 -4.31 -4.50 -19.00
C PHE A 307 -3.67 -4.72 -17.62
N SER A 308 -4.48 -4.89 -16.59
CA SER A 308 -4.05 -5.27 -15.24
C SER A 308 -2.87 -4.44 -14.72
N SER A 309 -2.83 -3.15 -15.00
CA SER A 309 -1.69 -2.27 -14.75
C SER A 309 -2.09 -1.04 -13.95
N SER A 310 -1.16 -0.56 -13.12
CA SER A 310 -1.29 0.68 -12.38
C SER A 310 -0.46 1.75 -13.09
N ILE A 311 -1.11 2.70 -13.72
CA ILE A 311 -0.51 3.85 -14.40
C ILE A 311 -0.70 5.05 -13.49
N TYR A 312 0.37 5.64 -12.97
CA TYR A 312 0.28 6.79 -12.10
C TYR A 312 0.14 8.10 -12.88
N SER A 313 0.14 9.23 -12.19
CA SER A 313 -0.21 10.52 -12.78
C SER A 313 0.84 11.05 -13.77
N GLY A 314 0.40 11.81 -14.78
CA GLY A 314 1.27 12.47 -15.75
C GLY A 314 1.90 11.55 -16.79
N VAL A 315 1.53 10.28 -16.84
CA VAL A 315 2.13 9.31 -17.77
C VAL A 315 1.64 9.54 -19.21
N SER A 316 2.58 9.52 -20.16
CA SER A 316 2.30 9.55 -21.59
C SER A 316 2.61 8.19 -22.23
N ILE A 317 1.64 7.60 -22.92
CA ILE A 317 1.78 6.29 -23.59
C ILE A 317 1.60 6.48 -25.09
N GLY A 318 2.61 6.09 -25.85
CA GLY A 318 2.68 6.23 -27.30
C GLY A 318 1.74 5.30 -28.06
N THR A 319 1.61 5.60 -29.36
CA THR A 319 0.75 4.89 -30.31
C THR A 319 1.14 3.41 -30.42
N CYS A 320 0.17 2.52 -30.47
CA CYS A 320 0.37 1.06 -30.63
C CYS A 320 1.18 0.41 -29.49
N SER A 321 1.42 1.09 -28.36
CA SER A 321 2.14 0.51 -27.24
C SER A 321 1.25 -0.40 -26.39
N THR A 322 1.84 -1.45 -25.81
CA THR A 322 1.14 -2.43 -24.99
C THR A 322 1.76 -2.53 -23.61
N ILE A 323 0.93 -2.39 -22.56
CA ILE A 323 1.34 -2.51 -21.15
C ILE A 323 0.48 -3.57 -20.48
N SER A 324 1.12 -4.55 -19.85
CA SER A 324 0.43 -5.65 -19.21
C SER A 324 1.00 -5.95 -17.82
N GLY A 325 0.14 -5.97 -16.81
CA GLY A 325 0.50 -6.41 -15.46
C GLY A 325 1.63 -5.62 -14.77
N SER A 326 1.76 -4.32 -15.06
CA SER A 326 2.91 -3.51 -14.68
C SER A 326 2.52 -2.28 -13.87
N ILE A 327 3.50 -1.68 -13.19
CA ILE A 327 3.34 -0.44 -12.43
C ILE A 327 4.22 0.62 -13.08
N ILE A 328 3.59 1.69 -13.56
CA ILE A 328 4.24 2.81 -14.24
C ILE A 328 4.09 4.04 -13.34
N ASP A 329 5.20 4.55 -12.85
CA ASP A 329 5.20 5.67 -11.91
C ASP A 329 4.95 7.03 -12.59
N ASN A 330 4.90 8.09 -11.82
CA ASN A 330 4.55 9.44 -12.28
C ASN A 330 5.46 9.94 -13.40
N ASP A 331 4.88 10.69 -14.31
CA ASP A 331 5.57 11.45 -15.36
C ASP A 331 6.46 10.60 -16.29
N VAL A 332 6.19 9.30 -16.38
CA VAL A 332 6.88 8.39 -17.30
C VAL A 332 6.42 8.67 -18.73
N THR A 333 7.36 8.69 -19.66
CA THR A 333 7.09 8.77 -21.10
C THR A 333 7.41 7.44 -21.76
N ILE A 334 6.41 6.81 -22.37
CA ILE A 334 6.52 5.59 -23.17
C ILE A 334 6.27 5.97 -24.62
N GLY A 335 7.26 5.76 -25.49
CA GLY A 335 7.20 6.01 -26.92
C GLY A 335 6.23 5.11 -27.66
N ASP A 336 6.17 5.26 -28.99
CA ASP A 336 5.34 4.45 -29.85
C ASP A 336 5.86 3.00 -29.95
N HIS A 337 4.97 2.04 -30.24
CA HIS A 337 5.32 0.63 -30.47
C HIS A 337 6.09 -0.06 -29.33
N CYS A 338 6.01 0.45 -28.10
CA CYS A 338 6.65 -0.17 -26.94
C CYS A 338 5.85 -1.36 -26.41
N SER A 339 6.57 -2.33 -25.81
CA SER A 339 5.97 -3.49 -25.15
C SER A 339 6.49 -3.62 -23.72
N ILE A 340 5.61 -3.45 -22.72
CA ILE A 340 5.94 -3.59 -21.31
C ILE A 340 5.25 -4.83 -20.77
N GLU A 341 6.05 -5.82 -20.38
CA GLU A 341 5.54 -7.11 -19.90
C GLU A 341 5.23 -7.07 -18.40
N HIS A 342 4.58 -8.14 -17.92
CA HIS A 342 4.07 -8.26 -16.56
C HIS A 342 5.16 -8.22 -15.48
N ASP A 343 4.75 -7.83 -14.27
CA ASP A 343 5.63 -7.68 -13.09
C ASP A 343 6.74 -6.63 -13.23
N THR A 344 6.64 -5.77 -14.26
CA THR A 344 7.57 -4.65 -14.47
C THR A 344 7.19 -3.46 -13.58
N VAL A 345 8.19 -2.79 -13.05
CA VAL A 345 8.04 -1.52 -12.31
C VAL A 345 8.93 -0.47 -12.96
N ILE A 346 8.32 0.62 -13.42
CA ILE A 346 9.03 1.75 -14.03
C ILE A 346 8.96 2.94 -13.08
N GLY A 347 10.13 3.42 -12.63
CA GLY A 347 10.28 4.56 -11.73
C GLY A 347 9.92 5.89 -12.38
N PRO A 348 9.71 6.94 -11.57
CA PRO A 348 9.19 8.21 -12.04
C PRO A 348 10.13 8.88 -13.06
N ARG A 349 9.53 9.63 -14.01
CA ARG A 349 10.21 10.39 -15.05
C ARG A 349 11.14 9.57 -15.97
N ALA A 350 11.00 8.25 -15.98
CA ALA A 350 11.70 7.41 -16.96
C ALA A 350 11.19 7.69 -18.39
N ILE A 351 12.09 7.61 -19.36
CA ILE A 351 11.79 7.82 -20.78
C ILE A 351 12.15 6.54 -21.54
N LEU A 352 11.14 5.90 -22.11
CA LEU A 352 11.30 4.77 -23.02
C LEU A 352 11.03 5.27 -24.43
N ARG A 353 12.03 5.19 -25.32
CA ARG A 353 11.88 5.65 -26.70
C ARG A 353 11.07 4.62 -27.53
N GLU A 354 10.81 4.95 -28.80
CA GLU A 354 10.05 4.11 -29.71
C GLU A 354 10.59 2.67 -29.79
N GLY A 355 9.70 1.69 -29.85
CA GLY A 355 10.02 0.27 -30.06
C GLY A 355 10.71 -0.43 -28.89
N VAL A 356 10.77 0.20 -27.71
CA VAL A 356 11.39 -0.42 -26.52
C VAL A 356 10.57 -1.62 -26.04
N VAL A 357 11.26 -2.72 -25.74
CA VAL A 357 10.67 -3.91 -25.11
C VAL A 357 11.24 -4.07 -23.70
N VAL A 358 10.36 -4.07 -22.72
CA VAL A 358 10.74 -4.32 -21.31
C VAL A 358 10.17 -5.67 -20.89
N HIS A 359 11.07 -6.63 -20.64
CA HIS A 359 10.68 -7.97 -20.23
C HIS A 359 10.14 -8.02 -18.79
N SER A 360 9.43 -9.09 -18.52
CA SER A 360 8.80 -9.35 -17.21
C SER A 360 9.79 -9.28 -16.05
N ARG A 361 9.29 -8.76 -14.90
CA ARG A 361 10.04 -8.64 -13.63
C ARG A 361 11.20 -7.65 -13.67
N THR A 362 11.27 -6.80 -14.69
CA THR A 362 12.27 -5.73 -14.81
C THR A 362 11.90 -4.55 -13.89
N ARG A 363 12.91 -3.89 -13.34
CA ARG A 363 12.74 -2.62 -12.63
C ARG A 363 13.61 -1.56 -13.25
N LEU A 364 13.02 -0.45 -13.65
CA LEU A 364 13.71 0.73 -14.14
C LEU A 364 13.71 1.80 -13.04
N TRP A 365 14.89 2.32 -12.73
CA TRP A 365 15.07 3.40 -11.75
C TRP A 365 14.49 4.73 -12.25
N PRO A 366 14.33 5.72 -11.35
CA PRO A 366 13.89 7.06 -11.77
C PRO A 366 14.78 7.67 -12.84
N GLU A 367 14.16 8.43 -13.76
CA GLU A 367 14.87 9.24 -14.79
C GLU A 367 15.73 8.43 -15.79
N VAL A 368 15.59 7.13 -15.83
CA VAL A 368 16.27 6.30 -16.82
C VAL A 368 15.78 6.64 -18.23
N ASN A 369 16.71 6.73 -19.20
CA ASN A 369 16.40 6.97 -20.61
C ASN A 369 16.80 5.73 -21.43
N VAL A 370 15.81 4.94 -21.83
CA VAL A 370 15.99 3.72 -22.64
C VAL A 370 15.95 4.11 -24.12
N LYS A 371 16.96 3.68 -24.88
CA LYS A 371 17.11 4.03 -26.30
C LYS A 371 16.08 3.33 -27.19
N GLU A 372 15.86 3.90 -28.36
CA GLU A 372 14.97 3.35 -29.39
C GLU A 372 15.31 1.88 -29.71
N GLY A 373 14.29 1.03 -29.78
CA GLY A 373 14.39 -0.39 -30.10
C GLY A 373 15.12 -1.25 -29.06
N GLU A 374 15.50 -0.70 -27.92
CA GLU A 374 16.24 -1.44 -26.90
C GLU A 374 15.38 -2.50 -26.23
N VAL A 375 15.98 -3.64 -25.91
CA VAL A 375 15.34 -4.74 -25.17
C VAL A 375 15.93 -4.82 -23.77
N VAL A 376 15.11 -4.52 -22.75
CA VAL A 376 15.51 -4.49 -21.35
C VAL A 376 15.04 -5.76 -20.65
N LYS A 377 15.97 -6.50 -20.03
CA LYS A 377 15.68 -7.80 -19.36
C LYS A 377 16.00 -7.83 -17.85
N GLU A 378 16.66 -6.79 -17.36
CA GLU A 378 17.21 -6.73 -15.99
C GLU A 378 16.94 -5.37 -15.36
N TYR A 379 17.43 -5.18 -14.13
CA TYR A 379 17.37 -3.88 -13.47
C TYR A 379 18.19 -2.86 -14.26
N VAL A 380 17.57 -1.71 -14.56
CA VAL A 380 18.26 -0.55 -15.14
C VAL A 380 18.36 0.51 -14.06
N LEU A 381 19.56 0.71 -13.56
CA LEU A 381 19.87 1.66 -12.49
C LEU A 381 20.19 3.02 -13.09
N ASN A 382 20.06 4.05 -12.27
CA ASN A 382 20.53 5.38 -12.56
C ASN A 382 21.55 5.76 -11.47
N ASP A 383 22.81 6.00 -11.84
CA ASP A 383 23.93 6.25 -10.93
C ASP A 383 23.64 7.36 -9.90
N THR A 384 22.79 8.34 -10.27
CA THR A 384 22.40 9.45 -9.39
C THR A 384 21.55 8.97 -8.19
N PHE A 385 20.86 7.84 -8.32
CA PHE A 385 20.02 7.26 -7.26
C PHE A 385 20.70 6.11 -6.51
N ASP A 386 21.74 5.51 -7.07
CA ASP A 386 22.47 4.39 -6.45
C ASP A 386 23.33 4.88 -5.27
N THR A 387 23.93 6.05 -5.36
CA THR A 387 24.75 6.68 -4.30
C THR A 387 23.94 7.03 -3.04
N ARG A 388 22.62 7.11 -3.11
CA ARG A 388 21.75 7.36 -1.93
C ARG A 388 21.51 6.09 -1.09
N CYS A 389 21.90 4.93 -1.60
CA CYS A 389 21.66 3.64 -0.92
C CYS A 389 22.80 3.23 0.03
N GLU A 390 24.00 3.79 -0.11
CA GLU A 390 25.20 3.44 0.68
C GLU A 390 25.36 4.25 1.98
N GLY A 391 24.51 5.25 2.21
CA GLY A 391 24.60 6.20 3.32
C GLY A 391 23.53 6.11 4.41
N SER A 392 22.78 4.99 4.54
CA SER A 392 21.69 4.88 5.55
C SER A 392 21.77 3.62 6.38
#